data_65c43e8adb0dc01e8145c8631d15cda1
#
_entry.id   65c43e8adb0dc01e8145c8631d15cda1
#
_cell.length_a   1.000
_cell.length_b   1.000
_cell.length_c   1.000
_cell.angle_alpha   90.00
_cell.angle_beta   90.00
_cell.angle_gamma   90.00
#
_symmetry.space_group_name_H-M   'P 1'
#
loop_
_entity.id
_entity.type
_entity.pdbx_description
1 polymer ?
#
loop_
_entity_poly.entity_id
_entity_poly.type
_entity_poly.pdbx_seq_one_letter_code
_entity_poly.pdbx_strand_id
1 'polypeptide(L)'
;LGTQGWECIAQRYWLHQVLDLLLAAIDTSGPLVGEPCDGDNLFAQMMKSGTTQPFVNALRTLQYLDANAADALWQTLFPAIWRTTQKRHQTDLNHALIGCVTHEYMLHQAPARPNVVQSLLGGALACSPTLEIPPYVLRYLGKTFQAWYVSMEQLQHQLFSLRSDDAVRESTQDALAEAYAELSEADYFYGLWRRRCMFPETNAALAYEQSGKFAEAQVLYEAAQVKGRTSGVPLTESEYNLWDDHWVL
;
A
#
# COMPACT_ATOMS: atom_id res chain seq x y z
N LEU A 1 -21.87 25.34 4.80
CA LEU A 1 -21.55 23.91 4.74
C LEU A 1 -22.59 23.18 5.57
N GLY A 2 -23.37 22.25 4.98
CA GLY A 2 -24.29 21.40 5.72
C GLY A 2 -23.51 20.42 6.65
N THR A 3 -24.23 19.75 7.58
CA THR A 3 -23.65 18.77 8.50
C THR A 3 -22.76 17.74 7.80
N GLN A 4 -23.14 17.25 6.63
CA GLN A 4 -22.35 16.33 5.81
C GLN A 4 -20.98 16.89 5.36
N GLY A 5 -20.89 18.21 5.12
CA GLY A 5 -19.64 18.84 4.74
C GLY A 5 -18.63 18.88 5.89
N TRP A 6 -19.08 19.12 7.11
CA TRP A 6 -18.23 19.10 8.29
C TRP A 6 -17.76 17.70 8.66
N GLU A 7 -18.60 16.68 8.51
CA GLU A 7 -18.21 15.28 8.70
C GLU A 7 -17.14 14.85 7.71
N CYS A 8 -17.26 15.23 6.44
CA CYS A 8 -16.25 14.93 5.42
C CYS A 8 -14.89 15.57 5.75
N ILE A 9 -14.89 16.85 6.19
CA ILE A 9 -13.66 17.54 6.60
C ILE A 9 -13.05 16.88 7.84
N ALA A 10 -13.86 16.52 8.84
CA ALA A 10 -13.38 15.86 10.04
C ALA A 10 -12.76 14.49 9.75
N GLN A 11 -13.39 13.70 8.87
CA GLN A 11 -12.89 12.40 8.46
C GLN A 11 -11.54 12.46 7.74
N ARG A 12 -11.29 13.55 7.01
CA ARG A 12 -10.06 13.73 6.22
C ARG A 12 -9.06 14.71 6.82
N TYR A 13 -9.27 15.08 8.07
CA TYR A 13 -8.48 16.12 8.76
C TYR A 13 -6.97 15.94 8.58
N TRP A 14 -6.44 14.75 8.78
CA TRP A 14 -5.01 14.48 8.65
C TRP A 14 -4.48 14.69 7.23
N LEU A 15 -5.23 14.27 6.22
CA LEU A 15 -4.84 14.48 4.82
C LEU A 15 -4.80 15.98 4.50
N HIS A 16 -5.81 16.75 4.93
CA HIS A 16 -5.84 18.20 4.73
C HIS A 16 -4.69 18.91 5.43
N GLN A 17 -4.36 18.51 6.67
CA GLN A 17 -3.23 19.12 7.41
C GLN A 17 -1.90 18.87 6.71
N VAL A 18 -1.65 17.67 6.25
CA VAL A 18 -0.41 17.34 5.52
C VAL A 18 -0.35 18.07 4.18
N LEU A 19 -1.47 18.15 3.44
CA LEU A 19 -1.54 18.91 2.19
C LEU A 19 -1.31 20.40 2.40
N ASP A 20 -1.86 20.98 3.45
CA ASP A 20 -1.60 22.40 3.77
C ASP A 20 -0.12 22.64 4.07
N LEU A 21 0.56 21.74 4.76
CA LEU A 21 2.00 21.82 4.99
C LEU A 21 2.80 21.69 3.69
N LEU A 22 2.45 20.73 2.83
CA LEU A 22 3.11 20.53 1.54
C LEU A 22 2.92 21.75 0.63
N LEU A 23 1.70 22.29 0.53
CA LEU A 23 1.40 23.48 -0.26
C LEU A 23 2.05 24.75 0.32
N ALA A 24 2.26 24.80 1.64
CA ALA A 24 2.99 25.90 2.27
C ALA A 24 4.50 25.86 1.99
N ALA A 25 5.06 24.67 1.75
CA ALA A 25 6.46 24.48 1.44
C ALA A 25 6.84 24.84 -0.01
N ILE A 26 5.85 25.05 -0.90
CA ILE A 26 6.09 25.42 -2.28
C ILE A 26 6.58 26.88 -2.34
N ASP A 27 7.72 27.10 -2.99
CA ASP A 27 8.21 28.46 -3.27
C ASP A 27 7.28 29.14 -4.29
N THR A 28 6.60 30.19 -3.82
CA THR A 28 5.64 30.96 -4.62
C THR A 28 6.20 32.26 -5.16
N SER A 29 7.48 32.54 -4.93
CA SER A 29 8.16 33.79 -5.33
C SER A 29 8.47 33.82 -6.83
N GLY A 30 8.51 32.67 -7.49
CA GLY A 30 8.85 32.55 -8.89
C GLY A 30 7.65 32.52 -9.84
N PRO A 31 7.87 32.72 -11.14
CA PRO A 31 6.86 32.48 -12.16
C PRO A 31 6.53 31.00 -12.24
N LEU A 32 5.30 30.68 -12.66
CA LEU A 32 4.94 29.31 -13.04
C LEU A 32 5.79 28.89 -14.24
N VAL A 33 6.70 27.93 -14.03
CA VAL A 33 7.53 27.36 -15.08
C VAL A 33 6.88 26.04 -15.51
N GLY A 34 6.33 26.00 -16.71
CA GLY A 34 5.78 24.79 -17.32
C GLY A 34 6.01 24.78 -18.82
N GLU A 35 5.95 23.61 -19.45
CA GLU A 35 5.95 23.56 -20.91
C GLU A 35 4.77 24.36 -21.46
N PRO A 36 4.98 25.12 -22.57
CA PRO A 36 3.91 25.88 -23.17
C PRO A 36 2.81 24.91 -23.64
N CYS A 37 1.67 24.96 -22.97
CA CYS A 37 0.48 24.25 -23.45
C CYS A 37 -0.05 24.99 -24.70
N ASP A 38 -0.02 24.34 -25.85
CA ASP A 38 -0.68 24.82 -27.04
C ASP A 38 -2.20 24.76 -26.83
N GLY A 39 -2.79 25.90 -26.58
CA GLY A 39 -4.24 26.04 -26.43
C GLY A 39 -4.68 27.35 -25.79
N ASP A 40 -5.80 27.86 -26.21
CA ASP A 40 -6.48 29.05 -25.66
C ASP A 40 -7.35 28.70 -24.41
N ASN A 41 -7.04 27.64 -23.69
CA ASN A 41 -7.80 27.29 -22.51
C ASN A 41 -7.44 28.18 -21.32
N LEU A 42 -8.33 28.25 -20.35
CA LEU A 42 -8.16 29.02 -19.11
C LEU A 42 -6.86 28.69 -18.39
N PHE A 43 -6.44 27.43 -18.40
CA PHE A 43 -5.22 26.96 -17.78
C PHE A 43 -3.96 27.52 -18.47
N ALA A 44 -3.93 27.54 -19.81
CA ALA A 44 -2.82 28.16 -20.56
C ALA A 44 -2.73 29.67 -20.32
N GLN A 45 -3.87 30.36 -20.16
CA GLN A 45 -3.91 31.77 -19.81
C GLN A 45 -3.39 32.03 -18.37
N MET A 46 -3.77 31.19 -17.41
CA MET A 46 -3.27 31.26 -16.04
C MET A 46 -1.75 31.00 -15.97
N MET A 47 -1.23 30.05 -16.75
CA MET A 47 0.20 29.77 -16.85
C MET A 47 0.99 30.94 -17.47
N LYS A 48 0.42 31.63 -18.45
CA LYS A 48 1.08 32.79 -19.10
C LYS A 48 1.10 34.05 -18.25
N SER A 49 0.11 34.24 -17.37
CA SER A 49 -0.10 35.48 -16.62
C SER A 49 0.16 35.37 -15.11
N GLY A 50 0.37 34.15 -14.59
CA GLY A 50 0.24 33.87 -13.19
C GLY A 50 1.55 33.83 -12.40
N THR A 51 1.49 34.45 -11.23
CA THR A 51 2.38 34.09 -10.13
C THR A 51 1.91 32.76 -9.52
N THR A 52 2.82 31.96 -9.01
CA THR A 52 2.53 30.63 -8.41
C THR A 52 1.56 30.73 -7.23
N GLN A 53 1.55 31.87 -6.51
CA GLN A 53 0.73 32.07 -5.31
C GLN A 53 -0.78 31.90 -5.50
N PRO A 54 -1.46 32.53 -6.49
CA PRO A 54 -2.90 32.32 -6.70
C PRO A 54 -3.25 30.88 -7.04
N PHE A 55 -2.39 30.16 -7.76
CA PHE A 55 -2.57 28.76 -8.08
C PHE A 55 -2.51 27.89 -6.83
N VAL A 56 -1.52 28.06 -5.98
CA VAL A 56 -1.40 27.35 -4.70
C VAL A 56 -2.58 27.64 -3.78
N ASN A 57 -3.05 28.89 -3.73
CA ASN A 57 -4.24 29.24 -2.95
C ASN A 57 -5.51 28.58 -3.49
N ALA A 58 -5.65 28.46 -4.81
CA ALA A 58 -6.77 27.73 -5.42
C ALA A 58 -6.74 26.23 -5.06
N LEU A 59 -5.56 25.59 -5.11
CA LEU A 59 -5.38 24.19 -4.70
C LEU A 59 -5.71 23.98 -3.21
N ARG A 60 -5.29 24.91 -2.34
CA ARG A 60 -5.66 24.90 -0.91
C ARG A 60 -7.17 24.95 -0.68
N THR A 61 -7.88 25.73 -1.49
CA THR A 61 -9.35 25.79 -1.38
C THR A 61 -9.99 24.51 -1.93
N LEU A 62 -9.50 24.02 -3.07
CA LEU A 62 -10.06 22.88 -3.78
C LEU A 62 -10.04 21.61 -2.92
N GLN A 63 -8.96 21.34 -2.18
CA GLN A 63 -8.85 20.16 -1.32
C GLN A 63 -9.97 20.05 -0.26
N TYR A 64 -10.52 21.17 0.20
CA TYR A 64 -11.63 21.18 1.17
C TYR A 64 -13.01 21.07 0.53
N LEU A 65 -13.10 21.32 -0.78
CA LEU A 65 -14.35 21.28 -1.51
C LEU A 65 -14.61 19.90 -2.15
N ASP A 66 -13.54 19.20 -2.54
CA ASP A 66 -13.63 17.91 -3.20
C ASP A 66 -12.63 16.92 -2.61
N ALA A 67 -13.17 15.82 -2.08
CA ALA A 67 -12.40 14.74 -1.51
C ALA A 67 -11.46 14.06 -2.53
N ASN A 68 -11.94 13.89 -3.77
CA ASN A 68 -11.12 13.28 -4.84
C ASN A 68 -9.97 14.22 -5.24
N ALA A 69 -10.20 15.53 -5.20
CA ALA A 69 -9.15 16.51 -5.44
C ALA A 69 -8.07 16.46 -4.36
N ALA A 70 -8.44 16.27 -3.09
CA ALA A 70 -7.47 16.10 -2.01
C ALA A 70 -6.60 14.85 -2.21
N ASP A 71 -7.22 13.72 -2.57
CA ASP A 71 -6.49 12.47 -2.87
C ASP A 71 -5.54 12.64 -4.07
N ALA A 72 -6.02 13.23 -5.16
CA ALA A 72 -5.21 13.50 -6.35
C ALA A 72 -4.04 14.45 -6.08
N LEU A 73 -4.27 15.49 -5.27
CA LEU A 73 -3.22 16.41 -4.83
C LEU A 73 -2.15 15.69 -4.02
N TRP A 74 -2.55 14.85 -3.08
CA TRP A 74 -1.60 14.05 -2.30
C TRP A 74 -0.77 13.13 -3.18
N GLN A 75 -1.41 12.36 -4.04
CA GLN A 75 -0.74 11.42 -4.94
C GLN A 75 0.18 12.09 -5.96
N THR A 76 0.00 13.38 -6.21
CA THR A 76 0.84 14.15 -7.12
C THR A 76 1.95 14.90 -6.40
N LEU A 77 1.63 15.60 -5.32
CA LEU A 77 2.57 16.48 -4.61
C LEU A 77 3.57 15.70 -3.76
N PHE A 78 3.10 14.70 -3.03
CA PHE A 78 3.98 13.95 -2.13
C PHE A 78 5.13 13.25 -2.88
N PRO A 79 4.91 12.50 -3.98
CA PRO A 79 5.99 11.92 -4.77
C PRO A 79 6.92 12.95 -5.40
N ALA A 80 6.40 14.11 -5.81
CA ALA A 80 7.22 15.20 -6.37
C ALA A 80 8.17 15.78 -5.30
N ILE A 81 7.66 16.07 -4.11
CA ILE A 81 8.45 16.55 -2.97
C ILE A 81 9.45 15.47 -2.52
N TRP A 82 9.00 14.22 -2.42
CA TRP A 82 9.85 13.08 -2.07
C TRP A 82 11.09 13.00 -2.97
N ARG A 83 10.89 13.13 -4.27
CA ARG A 83 11.98 13.06 -5.27
C ARG A 83 13.01 14.17 -5.10
N THR A 84 12.59 15.36 -4.66
CA THR A 84 13.47 16.53 -4.44
C THR A 84 14.10 16.56 -3.04
N THR A 85 13.57 15.77 -2.12
CA THR A 85 14.02 15.74 -0.73
C THR A 85 15.34 14.98 -0.59
N GLN A 86 16.25 15.49 0.24
CA GLN A 86 17.52 14.83 0.55
C GLN A 86 17.28 13.48 1.25
N LYS A 87 18.12 12.49 0.96
CA LYS A 87 17.99 11.11 1.46
C LYS A 87 17.82 11.02 2.99
N ARG A 88 18.52 11.87 3.74
CA ARG A 88 18.37 11.94 5.21
C ARG A 88 16.93 12.26 5.62
N HIS A 89 16.35 13.28 5.01
CA HIS A 89 14.98 13.71 5.31
C HIS A 89 13.94 12.74 4.75
N GLN A 90 14.27 12.00 3.68
CA GLN A 90 13.41 10.89 3.20
C GLN A 90 13.24 9.82 4.27
N THR A 91 14.30 9.47 4.99
CA THR A 91 14.23 8.50 6.10
C THR A 91 13.33 9.02 7.23
N ASP A 92 13.49 10.29 7.61
CA ASP A 92 12.67 10.91 8.66
C ASP A 92 11.20 10.98 8.25
N LEU A 93 10.92 11.35 6.99
CA LEU A 93 9.57 11.38 6.42
C LEU A 93 8.94 9.98 6.35
N ASN A 94 9.71 8.97 5.99
CA ASN A 94 9.24 7.59 5.96
C ASN A 94 8.80 7.12 7.36
N HIS A 95 9.64 7.35 8.37
CA HIS A 95 9.29 7.03 9.75
C HIS A 95 8.07 7.81 10.24
N ALA A 96 7.97 9.10 9.89
CA ALA A 96 6.82 9.93 10.24
C ALA A 96 5.53 9.42 9.58
N LEU A 97 5.59 9.03 8.29
CA LEU A 97 4.44 8.47 7.58
C LEU A 97 3.99 7.14 8.21
N ILE A 98 4.93 6.22 8.49
CA ILE A 98 4.63 4.95 9.16
C ILE A 98 3.99 5.22 10.52
N GLY A 99 4.57 6.10 11.33
CA GLY A 99 4.01 6.48 12.62
C GLY A 99 2.61 7.08 12.53
N CYS A 100 2.35 7.87 11.48
CA CYS A 100 1.03 8.46 11.23
C CYS A 100 -0.01 7.39 10.89
N VAL A 101 0.26 6.50 9.91
CA VAL A 101 -0.72 5.50 9.46
C VAL A 101 -0.95 4.37 10.46
N THR A 102 0.00 4.13 11.37
CA THR A 102 -0.13 3.13 12.44
C THR A 102 -0.64 3.70 13.75
N HIS A 103 -0.84 5.02 13.85
CA HIS A 103 -1.34 5.65 15.06
C HIS A 103 -2.76 5.19 15.37
N GLU A 104 -3.05 4.91 16.65
CA GLU A 104 -4.36 4.40 17.10
C GLU A 104 -5.52 5.31 16.69
N TYR A 105 -5.30 6.63 16.61
CA TYR A 105 -6.28 7.59 16.14
C TYR A 105 -6.81 7.26 14.73
N MET A 106 -6.02 6.61 13.88
CA MET A 106 -6.47 6.20 12.54
C MET A 106 -7.54 5.11 12.56
N LEU A 107 -7.73 4.40 13.68
CA LEU A 107 -8.74 3.32 13.76
C LEU A 107 -10.16 3.80 13.49
N HIS A 108 -10.49 5.05 13.78
CA HIS A 108 -11.80 5.61 13.44
C HIS A 108 -12.01 5.76 11.92
N GLN A 109 -10.94 5.70 11.11
CA GLN A 109 -11.01 5.68 9.64
C GLN A 109 -11.37 4.30 9.07
N ALA A 110 -11.25 3.23 9.85
CA ALA A 110 -11.49 1.86 9.38
C ALA A 110 -12.84 1.66 8.68
N PRO A 111 -13.99 2.24 9.14
CA PRO A 111 -15.27 2.14 8.45
C PRO A 111 -15.43 3.09 7.25
N ALA A 112 -14.58 4.12 7.11
CA ALA A 112 -14.71 5.12 6.06
C ALA A 112 -14.30 4.57 4.68
N ARG A 113 -14.99 5.01 3.61
CA ARG A 113 -14.68 4.65 2.21
C ARG A 113 -14.83 5.87 1.31
N PRO A 114 -13.79 6.30 0.59
CA PRO A 114 -12.38 5.96 0.80
C PRO A 114 -11.88 6.48 2.15
N ASN A 115 -10.87 5.82 2.73
CA ASN A 115 -10.26 6.29 3.97
C ASN A 115 -8.90 6.98 3.71
N VAL A 116 -8.49 7.81 4.66
CA VAL A 116 -7.25 8.60 4.56
C VAL A 116 -6.01 7.71 4.49
N VAL A 117 -6.02 6.54 5.13
CA VAL A 117 -4.89 5.61 5.10
C VAL A 117 -4.64 5.09 3.70
N GLN A 118 -5.70 4.74 2.93
CA GLN A 118 -5.58 4.35 1.54
C GLN A 118 -4.98 5.46 0.67
N SER A 119 -5.42 6.70 0.89
CA SER A 119 -4.88 7.87 0.18
C SER A 119 -3.39 8.08 0.48
N LEU A 120 -3.00 8.02 1.76
CA LEU A 120 -1.62 8.18 2.20
C LEU A 120 -0.70 7.09 1.60
N LEU A 121 -1.15 5.84 1.61
CA LEU A 121 -0.42 4.72 0.99
C LEU A 121 -0.32 4.87 -0.53
N GLY A 122 -1.37 5.34 -1.20
CA GLY A 122 -1.34 5.57 -2.65
C GLY A 122 -0.26 6.56 -3.07
N GLY A 123 -0.08 7.65 -2.32
CA GLY A 123 1.02 8.59 -2.52
C GLY A 123 2.39 7.98 -2.23
N ALA A 124 2.49 7.13 -1.18
CA ALA A 124 3.72 6.43 -0.86
C ALA A 124 4.16 5.47 -1.97
N LEU A 125 3.22 4.76 -2.57
CA LEU A 125 3.47 3.83 -3.67
C LEU A 125 4.00 4.54 -4.92
N ALA A 126 3.54 5.75 -5.20
CA ALA A 126 3.96 6.54 -6.34
C ALA A 126 5.37 7.18 -6.19
N CYS A 127 6.01 7.03 -5.02
CA CYS A 127 7.32 7.60 -4.75
C CYS A 127 8.47 6.88 -5.48
N SER A 128 9.44 7.65 -5.96
CA SER A 128 10.70 7.13 -6.51
C SER A 128 11.89 7.93 -5.93
N PRO A 129 12.83 7.28 -5.20
CA PRO A 129 12.86 5.86 -4.85
C PRO A 129 11.67 5.43 -3.97
N THR A 130 11.32 4.16 -4.04
CA THR A 130 10.19 3.60 -3.31
C THR A 130 10.38 3.73 -1.78
N LEU A 131 9.31 4.06 -1.06
CA LEU A 131 9.32 4.03 0.40
C LEU A 131 9.43 2.59 0.91
N GLU A 132 10.22 2.41 1.96
CA GLU A 132 10.39 1.13 2.62
C GLU A 132 9.41 1.03 3.80
N ILE A 133 8.23 0.47 3.56
CA ILE A 133 7.24 0.19 4.61
C ILE A 133 7.39 -1.29 5.01
N PRO A 134 7.59 -1.61 6.31
CA PRO A 134 7.75 -2.99 6.74
C PRO A 134 6.55 -3.88 6.34
N PRO A 135 6.78 -5.14 5.92
CA PRO A 135 5.71 -6.04 5.46
C PRO A 135 4.59 -6.24 6.49
N TYR A 136 4.93 -6.34 7.77
CA TYR A 136 3.94 -6.47 8.86
C TYR A 136 3.04 -5.24 9.00
N VAL A 137 3.56 -4.04 8.70
CA VAL A 137 2.77 -2.80 8.68
C VAL A 137 1.80 -2.83 7.51
N LEU A 138 2.27 -3.18 6.30
CA LEU A 138 1.41 -3.29 5.12
C LEU A 138 0.29 -4.32 5.31
N ARG A 139 0.61 -5.46 5.93
CA ARG A 139 -0.36 -6.48 6.34
C ARG A 139 -1.42 -5.91 7.29
N TYR A 140 -0.98 -5.22 8.34
CA TYR A 140 -1.88 -4.56 9.30
C TYR A 140 -2.80 -3.54 8.61
N LEU A 141 -2.24 -2.68 7.75
CA LEU A 141 -2.99 -1.64 7.05
C LEU A 141 -3.98 -2.25 6.04
N GLY A 142 -3.59 -3.30 5.34
CA GLY A 142 -4.46 -4.08 4.46
C GLY A 142 -5.69 -4.57 5.21
N LYS A 143 -5.48 -5.27 6.32
CA LYS A 143 -6.52 -5.91 7.12
C LYS A 143 -7.43 -4.90 7.83
N THR A 144 -6.84 -3.90 8.50
CA THR A 144 -7.58 -2.95 9.33
C THR A 144 -8.33 -1.91 8.50
N PHE A 145 -7.71 -1.39 7.44
CA PHE A 145 -8.25 -0.30 6.64
C PHE A 145 -8.72 -0.74 5.25
N GLN A 146 -8.70 -2.05 4.98
CA GLN A 146 -9.00 -2.63 3.67
C GLN A 146 -8.15 -2.03 2.53
N ALA A 147 -6.92 -1.69 2.86
CA ALA A 147 -5.95 -1.14 1.91
C ALA A 147 -5.20 -2.26 1.15
N TRP A 148 -5.87 -3.39 0.88
CA TRP A 148 -5.27 -4.61 0.34
C TRP A 148 -4.55 -4.40 -0.99
N TYR A 149 -5.20 -3.73 -1.95
CA TYR A 149 -4.61 -3.54 -3.29
C TYR A 149 -3.32 -2.71 -3.25
N VAL A 150 -3.35 -1.59 -2.51
CA VAL A 150 -2.17 -0.71 -2.37
C VAL A 150 -1.06 -1.42 -1.59
N SER A 151 -1.42 -2.15 -0.52
CA SER A 151 -0.47 -2.93 0.27
C SER A 151 0.14 -4.07 -0.55
N MET A 152 -0.67 -4.78 -1.33
CA MET A 152 -0.22 -5.86 -2.22
C MET A 152 0.77 -5.36 -3.27
N GLU A 153 0.48 -4.23 -3.92
CA GLU A 153 1.36 -3.64 -4.93
C GLU A 153 2.71 -3.24 -4.31
N GLN A 154 2.69 -2.64 -3.12
CA GLN A 154 3.91 -2.30 -2.39
C GLN A 154 4.71 -3.55 -1.98
N LEU A 155 4.04 -4.61 -1.49
CA LEU A 155 4.68 -5.89 -1.15
C LEU A 155 5.28 -6.58 -2.40
N GLN A 156 4.60 -6.54 -3.54
CA GLN A 156 5.14 -7.06 -4.80
C GLN A 156 6.41 -6.31 -5.21
N HIS A 157 6.39 -4.98 -5.14
CA HIS A 157 7.59 -4.17 -5.39
C HIS A 157 8.76 -4.54 -4.49
N GLN A 158 8.50 -4.76 -3.19
CA GLN A 158 9.53 -5.19 -2.25
C GLN A 158 10.07 -6.59 -2.55
N LEU A 159 9.18 -7.53 -2.89
CA LEU A 159 9.57 -8.91 -3.23
C LEU A 159 10.51 -8.98 -4.44
N PHE A 160 10.27 -8.14 -5.44
CA PHE A 160 11.10 -8.05 -6.65
C PHE A 160 12.36 -7.21 -6.47
N SER A 161 12.52 -6.52 -5.33
CA SER A 161 13.74 -5.78 -5.01
C SER A 161 14.90 -6.74 -4.75
N LEU A 162 15.98 -6.56 -5.50
CA LEU A 162 17.20 -7.40 -5.41
C LEU A 162 17.96 -7.25 -4.07
N ARG A 163 17.54 -6.33 -3.21
CA ARG A 163 18.22 -5.98 -1.94
C ARG A 163 17.54 -6.52 -0.69
N SER A 164 16.48 -7.30 -0.83
CA SER A 164 15.76 -7.82 0.34
C SER A 164 16.56 -8.92 1.03
N ASP A 165 16.76 -8.77 2.33
CA ASP A 165 17.21 -9.82 3.23
C ASP A 165 16.23 -11.02 3.20
N ASP A 166 16.72 -12.23 3.40
CA ASP A 166 15.90 -13.44 3.34
C ASP A 166 14.74 -13.40 4.35
N ALA A 167 14.97 -12.87 5.55
CA ALA A 167 13.92 -12.69 6.56
C ALA A 167 12.84 -11.68 6.13
N VAL A 168 13.23 -10.58 5.51
CA VAL A 168 12.28 -9.59 4.95
C VAL A 168 11.52 -10.21 3.78
N ARG A 169 12.18 -11.01 2.96
CA ARG A 169 11.54 -11.71 1.83
C ARG A 169 10.49 -12.69 2.33
N GLU A 170 10.79 -13.48 3.36
CA GLU A 170 9.84 -14.43 3.95
C GLU A 170 8.62 -13.69 4.53
N SER A 171 8.85 -12.66 5.34
CA SER A 171 7.77 -11.82 5.87
C SER A 171 6.93 -11.14 4.78
N THR A 172 7.55 -10.74 3.67
CA THR A 172 6.85 -10.17 2.52
C THR A 172 5.97 -11.21 1.83
N GLN A 173 6.48 -12.43 1.67
CA GLN A 173 5.71 -13.54 1.07
C GLN A 173 4.54 -13.95 1.94
N ASP A 174 4.67 -13.94 3.27
CA ASP A 174 3.57 -14.21 4.19
C ASP A 174 2.47 -13.15 4.09
N ALA A 175 2.86 -11.88 4.10
CA ALA A 175 1.93 -10.78 3.95
C ALA A 175 1.20 -10.81 2.59
N LEU A 176 1.90 -11.21 1.52
CA LEU A 176 1.30 -11.38 0.19
C LEU A 176 0.35 -12.58 0.15
N ALA A 177 0.72 -13.72 0.75
CA ALA A 177 -0.15 -14.90 0.80
C ALA A 177 -1.49 -14.57 1.48
N GLU A 178 -1.44 -13.85 2.61
CA GLU A 178 -2.66 -13.42 3.30
C GLU A 178 -3.47 -12.42 2.44
N ALA A 179 -2.82 -11.46 1.79
CA ALA A 179 -3.50 -10.52 0.91
C ALA A 179 -4.21 -11.22 -0.27
N TYR A 180 -3.57 -12.19 -0.89
CA TYR A 180 -4.16 -12.96 -1.98
C TYR A 180 -5.34 -13.82 -1.50
N ALA A 181 -5.24 -14.42 -0.32
CA ALA A 181 -6.33 -15.19 0.28
C ALA A 181 -7.55 -14.30 0.57
N GLU A 182 -7.35 -13.14 1.20
CA GLU A 182 -8.43 -12.19 1.53
C GLU A 182 -9.11 -11.61 0.27
N LEU A 183 -8.35 -11.41 -0.80
CA LEU A 183 -8.87 -10.93 -2.08
C LEU A 183 -9.41 -12.05 -2.98
N SER A 184 -9.32 -13.31 -2.55
CA SER A 184 -9.68 -14.48 -3.35
C SER A 184 -8.90 -14.58 -4.68
N GLU A 185 -7.67 -14.10 -4.70
CA GLU A 185 -6.75 -14.16 -5.85
C GLU A 185 -6.05 -15.51 -5.90
N ALA A 186 -6.83 -16.57 -6.18
CA ALA A 186 -6.39 -17.97 -6.08
C ALA A 186 -5.13 -18.28 -6.90
N ASP A 187 -5.03 -17.81 -8.14
CA ASP A 187 -3.88 -18.09 -9.01
C ASP A 187 -2.58 -17.52 -8.45
N TYR A 188 -2.63 -16.31 -7.88
CA TYR A 188 -1.47 -15.69 -7.25
C TYR A 188 -1.12 -16.39 -5.94
N PHE A 189 -2.10 -16.77 -5.14
CA PHE A 189 -1.91 -17.53 -3.90
C PHE A 189 -1.21 -18.86 -4.15
N TYR A 190 -1.77 -19.69 -5.03
CA TYR A 190 -1.18 -20.98 -5.37
C TYR A 190 0.17 -20.84 -6.07
N GLY A 191 0.32 -19.85 -6.95
CA GLY A 191 1.58 -19.54 -7.62
C GLY A 191 2.69 -19.15 -6.66
N LEU A 192 2.38 -18.37 -5.62
CA LEU A 192 3.32 -17.98 -4.57
C LEU A 192 3.76 -19.20 -3.73
N TRP A 193 2.80 -19.97 -3.24
CA TRP A 193 3.07 -21.14 -2.41
C TRP A 193 3.85 -22.24 -3.14
N ARG A 194 3.56 -22.50 -4.39
CA ARG A 194 4.31 -23.49 -5.21
C ARG A 194 5.79 -23.16 -5.34
N ARG A 195 6.17 -21.91 -5.22
CA ARG A 195 7.57 -21.47 -5.32
C ARG A 195 8.30 -21.50 -3.98
N ARG A 196 7.57 -21.47 -2.87
CA ARG A 196 8.16 -21.33 -1.53
C ARG A 196 8.02 -22.58 -0.68
N CYS A 197 7.10 -23.49 -0.98
CA CYS A 197 6.92 -24.72 -0.20
C CYS A 197 8.18 -25.60 -0.27
N MET A 198 8.55 -26.12 0.89
CA MET A 198 9.77 -26.93 1.02
C MET A 198 9.52 -28.39 0.66
N PHE A 199 8.28 -28.85 0.79
CA PHE A 199 7.92 -30.25 0.58
C PHE A 199 7.16 -30.46 -0.74
N PRO A 200 7.59 -31.43 -1.57
CA PRO A 200 6.88 -31.73 -2.82
C PRO A 200 5.44 -32.19 -2.59
N GLU A 201 5.15 -32.79 -1.43
CA GLU A 201 3.80 -33.17 -1.01
C GLU A 201 2.91 -31.94 -0.85
N THR A 202 3.40 -30.86 -0.26
CA THR A 202 2.66 -29.58 -0.16
C THR A 202 2.36 -29.02 -1.57
N ASN A 203 3.34 -29.07 -2.48
CA ASN A 203 3.15 -28.60 -3.84
C ASN A 203 2.09 -29.41 -4.58
N ALA A 204 2.09 -30.71 -4.42
CA ALA A 204 1.09 -31.60 -5.01
C ALA A 204 -0.30 -31.37 -4.39
N ALA A 205 -0.39 -31.18 -3.06
CA ALA A 205 -1.63 -30.87 -2.37
C ALA A 205 -2.28 -29.58 -2.90
N LEU A 206 -1.50 -28.50 -3.01
CA LEU A 206 -1.95 -27.23 -3.59
C LEU A 206 -2.46 -27.38 -5.04
N ALA A 207 -1.85 -28.27 -5.85
CA ALA A 207 -2.31 -28.53 -7.20
C ALA A 207 -3.66 -29.26 -7.25
N TYR A 208 -3.87 -30.23 -6.35
CA TYR A 208 -5.15 -30.93 -6.23
C TYR A 208 -6.25 -30.00 -5.69
N GLU A 209 -5.93 -29.19 -4.68
CA GLU A 209 -6.86 -28.21 -4.12
C GLU A 209 -7.29 -27.19 -5.18
N GLN A 210 -6.37 -26.60 -5.93
CA GLN A 210 -6.68 -25.70 -7.04
C GLN A 210 -7.57 -26.34 -8.11
N SER A 211 -7.49 -27.68 -8.25
CA SER A 211 -8.34 -28.46 -9.17
C SER A 211 -9.69 -28.89 -8.56
N GLY A 212 -9.98 -28.48 -7.32
CA GLY A 212 -11.19 -28.85 -6.58
C GLY A 212 -11.20 -30.29 -6.06
N LYS A 213 -10.06 -30.96 -6.03
CA LYS A 213 -9.90 -32.35 -5.53
C LYS A 213 -9.44 -32.33 -4.07
N PHE A 214 -10.34 -31.90 -3.20
CA PHE A 214 -10.01 -31.62 -1.79
C PHE A 214 -9.63 -32.88 -1.00
N ALA A 215 -10.25 -34.05 -1.29
CA ALA A 215 -9.93 -35.28 -0.60
C ALA A 215 -8.48 -35.74 -0.89
N GLU A 216 -8.06 -35.65 -2.14
CA GLU A 216 -6.67 -35.97 -2.55
C GLU A 216 -5.66 -34.93 -1.99
N ALA A 217 -6.06 -33.67 -1.94
CA ALA A 217 -5.22 -32.61 -1.34
C ALA A 217 -5.01 -32.87 0.16
N GLN A 218 -6.06 -33.22 0.90
CA GLN A 218 -5.99 -33.51 2.32
C GLN A 218 -4.99 -34.64 2.65
N VAL A 219 -5.04 -35.75 1.92
CA VAL A 219 -4.10 -36.88 2.11
C VAL A 219 -2.65 -36.42 1.92
N LEU A 220 -2.39 -35.52 0.98
CA LEU A 220 -1.06 -35.02 0.72
C LEU A 220 -0.60 -33.99 1.77
N TYR A 221 -1.49 -33.17 2.31
CA TYR A 221 -1.16 -32.29 3.44
C TYR A 221 -0.82 -33.11 4.70
N GLU A 222 -1.56 -34.19 4.98
CA GLU A 222 -1.24 -35.13 6.06
C GLU A 222 0.16 -35.78 5.85
N ALA A 223 0.45 -36.21 4.62
CA ALA A 223 1.75 -36.76 4.27
C ALA A 223 2.88 -35.74 4.45
N ALA A 224 2.66 -34.49 4.07
CA ALA A 224 3.61 -33.39 4.27
C ALA A 224 3.85 -33.13 5.76
N GLN A 225 2.82 -33.10 6.59
CA GLN A 225 2.94 -32.95 8.05
C GLN A 225 3.76 -34.08 8.69
N VAL A 226 3.48 -35.34 8.34
CA VAL A 226 4.24 -36.48 8.84
C VAL A 226 5.70 -36.37 8.43
N LYS A 227 5.97 -36.05 7.19
CA LYS A 227 7.32 -35.87 6.65
C LYS A 227 8.04 -34.70 7.33
N GLY A 228 7.38 -33.58 7.55
CA GLY A 228 7.92 -32.43 8.27
C GLY A 228 8.37 -32.77 9.68
N ARG A 229 7.56 -33.57 10.41
CA ARG A 229 7.89 -34.02 11.77
C ARG A 229 9.06 -35.02 11.82
N THR A 230 9.24 -35.82 10.77
CA THR A 230 10.22 -36.92 10.74
C THR A 230 11.55 -36.53 10.06
N SER A 231 11.55 -35.55 9.18
CA SER A 231 12.72 -35.22 8.35
C SER A 231 13.80 -34.41 9.06
N GLY A 232 13.50 -33.78 10.22
CA GLY A 232 14.42 -32.88 10.92
C GLY A 232 14.76 -31.60 10.12
N VAL A 233 14.11 -31.37 9.00
CA VAL A 233 14.26 -30.12 8.20
C VAL A 233 13.57 -29.00 8.96
N PRO A 234 14.23 -27.83 9.14
CA PRO A 234 13.58 -26.69 9.77
C PRO A 234 12.38 -26.26 8.90
N LEU A 235 11.20 -26.35 9.50
CA LEU A 235 9.95 -25.88 8.89
C LEU A 235 9.84 -24.37 9.04
N THR A 236 9.36 -23.71 8.01
CA THR A 236 8.87 -22.35 8.18
C THR A 236 7.52 -22.41 8.89
N GLU A 237 7.30 -21.50 9.84
CA GLU A 237 6.02 -21.38 10.56
C GLU A 237 4.84 -21.23 9.58
N SER A 238 5.06 -20.53 8.49
CA SER A 238 4.07 -20.29 7.45
C SER A 238 3.63 -21.55 6.72
N GLU A 239 4.55 -22.47 6.38
CA GLU A 239 4.19 -23.73 5.71
C GLU A 239 3.44 -24.66 6.67
N TYR A 240 3.83 -24.65 7.97
CA TYR A 240 3.09 -25.37 9.00
C TYR A 240 1.65 -24.85 9.15
N ASN A 241 1.46 -23.54 9.20
CA ASN A 241 0.14 -22.92 9.29
C ASN A 241 -0.69 -23.18 8.04
N LEU A 242 -0.07 -23.19 6.85
CA LEU A 242 -0.77 -23.57 5.61
C LEU A 242 -1.37 -24.97 5.71
N TRP A 243 -0.64 -25.95 6.22
CA TRP A 243 -1.17 -27.32 6.36
C TRP A 243 -2.31 -27.39 7.35
N ASP A 244 -2.24 -26.62 8.44
CA ASP A 244 -3.25 -26.60 9.50
C ASP A 244 -4.54 -25.92 9.02
N ASP A 245 -4.41 -24.80 8.31
CA ASP A 245 -5.55 -24.06 7.77
C ASP A 245 -6.29 -24.81 6.65
N HIS A 246 -5.56 -25.56 5.81
CA HIS A 246 -6.12 -26.28 4.67
C HIS A 246 -6.46 -27.75 4.94
N TRP A 247 -6.13 -28.26 6.12
CA TRP A 247 -6.46 -29.64 6.51
C TRP A 247 -7.95 -29.85 6.76
N VAL A 248 -8.70 -28.80 7.01
CA VAL A 248 -10.13 -28.83 7.41
C VAL A 248 -11.08 -28.70 6.19
N LEU A 249 -10.57 -28.59 4.97
CA LEU A 249 -11.36 -28.52 3.76
C LEU A 249 -11.86 -29.91 3.34
#